data_85ed85fa30b51029363ac3d0af8da0ce
#
_entry.id   85ed85fa30b51029363ac3d0af8da0ce
#
_cell.length_a   1.000
_cell.length_b   1.000
_cell.length_c   1.000
_cell.angle_alpha   90.00
_cell.angle_beta   90.00
_cell.angle_gamma   90.00
#
_symmetry.space_group_name_H-M   'P 1'
#
loop_
_entity.id
_entity.type
_entity.pdbx_description
1 polymer ?
#
loop_
_entity_poly.entity_id
_entity_poly.type
_entity_poly.pdbx_seq_one_letter_code
_entity_poly.pdbx_strand_id
1 'polypeptide(L)'
;MFRPSGRALNGLGDSVQAQLYWSSLDTTLTVLDSATGVSLANAVGTARLQARTDRLFSNPEVVTILPRLDSLRAGGDTQDTVFVSADSLSDSLSVQAYALGGIPGARRVVYAFATYPDTGAVVTLVPNDTVFTSSATGIAAVRVRLQQGPVPDSVVVTAIMRHVNGTLVPDSVVFVVEYRP
;
A
#
# COMPACT_ATOMS: atom_id res chain seq x y z
N MET A 1 -1.58 8.63 13.93
CA MET A 1 -1.26 8.06 15.24
C MET A 1 -0.94 6.59 15.10
N PHE A 2 0.01 6.09 15.82
CA PHE A 2 0.47 4.71 15.86
C PHE A 2 0.33 4.19 17.29
N ARG A 3 0.02 2.91 17.44
CA ARG A 3 -0.05 2.24 18.76
C ARG A 3 0.66 0.90 18.65
N PRO A 4 1.79 0.69 19.37
CA PRO A 4 2.48 -0.58 19.41
C PRO A 4 1.70 -1.61 20.23
N SER A 5 2.02 -2.87 20.01
CA SER A 5 1.59 -3.98 20.88
C SER A 5 2.81 -4.75 21.35
N GLY A 6 2.75 -5.29 22.55
CA GLY A 6 3.83 -6.09 23.12
C GLY A 6 3.33 -6.97 24.25
N ARG A 7 4.16 -7.93 24.64
CA ARG A 7 3.91 -8.83 25.78
C ARG A 7 5.20 -9.03 26.58
N ALA A 8 5.06 -9.16 27.87
CA ALA A 8 6.15 -9.59 28.73
C ALA A 8 6.24 -11.13 28.74
N LEU A 9 7.46 -11.65 28.75
CA LEU A 9 7.72 -13.08 28.85
C LEU A 9 8.52 -13.37 30.10
N ASN A 10 8.27 -14.52 30.75
CA ASN A 10 9.11 -15.05 31.80
C ASN A 10 10.38 -15.73 31.23
N GLY A 11 11.27 -16.23 32.10
CA GLY A 11 12.50 -16.92 31.69
C GLY A 11 12.28 -18.22 30.92
N LEU A 12 11.07 -18.76 30.87
CA LEU A 12 10.69 -19.94 30.11
C LEU A 12 10.05 -19.60 28.76
N GLY A 13 9.81 -18.29 28.49
CA GLY A 13 9.18 -17.81 27.26
C GLY A 13 7.65 -17.72 27.34
N ASP A 14 7.04 -17.96 28.48
CA ASP A 14 5.59 -17.86 28.67
C ASP A 14 5.17 -16.39 28.83
N SER A 15 3.99 -16.06 28.30
CA SER A 15 3.42 -14.73 28.46
C SER A 15 2.98 -14.49 29.90
N VAL A 16 3.45 -13.39 30.48
CA VAL A 16 3.08 -12.95 31.83
C VAL A 16 2.34 -11.61 31.78
N GLN A 17 1.42 -11.42 32.73
CA GLN A 17 0.73 -10.13 32.86
C GLN A 17 1.69 -9.11 33.48
N ALA A 18 1.99 -8.07 32.73
CA ALA A 18 2.80 -6.95 33.18
C ALA A 18 2.36 -5.66 32.47
N GLN A 19 2.41 -4.54 33.19
CA GLN A 19 2.21 -3.23 32.57
C GLN A 19 3.45 -2.85 31.79
N LEU A 20 3.27 -2.59 30.49
CA LEU A 20 4.32 -2.09 29.62
C LEU A 20 4.25 -0.57 29.53
N TYR A 21 5.41 0.07 29.57
CA TYR A 21 5.57 1.49 29.33
C TYR A 21 6.46 1.69 28.11
N TRP A 22 5.99 2.53 27.18
CA TRP A 22 6.63 2.76 25.90
C TRP A 22 7.39 4.08 25.91
N SER A 23 8.54 4.09 25.24
CA SER A 23 9.34 5.30 25.03
C SER A 23 9.98 5.28 23.64
N SER A 24 10.09 6.44 23.01
CA SER A 24 10.88 6.62 21.80
C SER A 24 12.32 6.98 22.18
N LEU A 25 13.27 6.42 21.46
CA LEU A 25 14.69 6.74 21.59
C LEU A 25 15.14 7.83 20.60
N ASP A 26 14.25 8.22 19.66
CA ASP A 26 14.54 9.19 18.62
C ASP A 26 13.46 10.29 18.57
N THR A 27 13.85 11.48 18.15
CA THR A 27 12.97 12.67 18.10
C THR A 27 11.98 12.64 16.91
N THR A 28 12.18 11.74 15.94
CA THR A 28 11.26 11.54 14.79
C THR A 28 9.91 10.97 15.21
N LEU A 29 9.81 10.40 16.41
CA LEU A 29 8.58 9.85 17.00
C LEU A 29 8.46 10.33 18.45
N THR A 30 7.28 10.83 18.83
CA THR A 30 6.95 11.16 20.22
C THR A 30 5.90 10.20 20.75
N VAL A 31 6.16 9.57 21.89
CA VAL A 31 5.17 8.79 22.65
C VAL A 31 4.33 9.76 23.46
N LEU A 32 3.05 9.88 23.12
CA LEU A 32 2.11 10.80 23.82
C LEU A 32 1.58 10.21 25.12
N ASP A 33 1.43 8.89 25.14
CA ASP A 33 0.98 8.15 26.33
C ASP A 33 1.83 6.88 26.47
N SER A 34 2.65 6.86 27.50
CA SER A 34 3.58 5.76 27.74
C SER A 34 2.88 4.45 28.09
N ALA A 35 1.72 4.48 28.75
CA ALA A 35 1.02 3.28 29.20
C ALA A 35 0.33 2.55 28.02
N THR A 36 -0.18 3.29 27.05
CA THR A 36 -0.85 2.74 25.85
C THR A 36 0.05 2.69 24.62
N GLY A 37 1.20 3.38 24.66
CA GLY A 37 2.12 3.50 23.54
C GLY A 37 1.62 4.39 22.41
N VAL A 38 0.53 5.16 22.59
CA VAL A 38 0.03 6.09 21.59
C VAL A 38 1.13 7.07 21.21
N SER A 39 1.48 7.08 19.93
CA SER A 39 2.62 7.82 19.40
C SER A 39 2.24 8.68 18.20
N LEU A 40 2.94 9.80 18.07
CA LEU A 40 2.83 10.75 16.96
C LEU A 40 4.17 10.82 16.22
N ALA A 41 4.11 10.67 14.89
CA ALA A 41 5.26 10.89 14.03
C ALA A 41 5.49 12.40 13.83
N ASN A 42 6.71 12.86 14.05
CA ASN A 42 7.13 14.25 13.89
C ASN A 42 7.79 14.49 12.53
N ALA A 43 8.47 13.45 11.99
CA ALA A 43 9.16 13.51 10.71
C ALA A 43 9.14 12.15 10.02
N VAL A 44 9.31 12.16 8.70
CA VAL A 44 9.54 10.95 7.88
C VAL A 44 10.93 10.39 8.19
N GLY A 45 11.06 9.07 8.23
CA GLY A 45 12.32 8.39 8.51
C GLY A 45 12.13 7.17 9.38
N THR A 46 13.08 6.92 10.28
CA THR A 46 13.02 5.82 11.23
C THR A 46 13.05 6.34 12.66
N ALA A 47 12.41 5.60 13.55
CA ALA A 47 12.48 5.80 14.98
C ALA A 47 12.66 4.46 15.68
N ARG A 48 13.35 4.45 16.81
CA ARG A 48 13.47 3.28 17.69
C ARG A 48 12.50 3.42 18.85
N LEU A 49 11.66 2.42 19.01
CA LEU A 49 10.68 2.33 20.10
C LEU A 49 11.12 1.25 21.08
N GLN A 50 11.02 1.51 22.37
CA GLN A 50 11.40 0.59 23.41
C GLN A 50 10.28 0.48 24.45
N ALA A 51 9.99 -0.75 24.88
CA ALA A 51 9.11 -1.02 26.00
C ALA A 51 9.92 -1.28 27.26
N ARG A 52 9.36 -0.94 28.43
CA ARG A 52 9.89 -1.33 29.72
C ARG A 52 8.78 -1.83 30.64
N THR A 53 9.14 -2.72 31.54
CA THR A 53 8.33 -3.09 32.70
C THR A 53 9.25 -3.09 33.90
N ASP A 54 8.90 -2.38 34.98
CA ASP A 54 9.76 -2.12 36.14
C ASP A 54 11.16 -1.64 35.71
N ARG A 55 12.19 -2.48 35.89
CA ARG A 55 13.60 -2.21 35.57
C ARG A 55 14.06 -2.94 34.30
N LEU A 56 13.19 -3.72 33.65
CA LEU A 56 13.52 -4.49 32.44
C LEU A 56 13.15 -3.69 31.20
N PHE A 57 14.05 -3.67 30.25
CA PHE A 57 13.86 -3.01 28.94
C PHE A 57 13.85 -4.06 27.85
N SER A 58 12.99 -3.86 26.86
CA SER A 58 13.04 -4.62 25.61
C SER A 58 14.25 -4.20 24.77
N ASN A 59 14.61 -5.02 23.78
CA ASN A 59 15.40 -4.50 22.67
C ASN A 59 14.61 -3.40 21.95
N PRO A 60 15.29 -2.34 21.46
CA PRO A 60 14.65 -1.32 20.64
C PRO A 60 14.14 -1.92 19.32
N GLU A 61 12.89 -1.60 18.99
CA GLU A 61 12.27 -1.95 17.70
C GLU A 61 12.30 -0.76 16.76
N VAL A 62 12.68 -1.00 15.48
CA VAL A 62 12.71 0.05 14.45
C VAL A 62 11.34 0.22 13.84
N VAL A 63 10.80 1.43 13.93
CA VAL A 63 9.55 1.86 13.30
C VAL A 63 9.87 2.76 12.11
N THR A 64 9.40 2.39 10.93
CA THR A 64 9.53 3.23 9.74
C THR A 64 8.35 4.19 9.64
N ILE A 65 8.63 5.48 9.59
CA ILE A 65 7.67 6.56 9.44
C ILE A 65 7.66 6.96 7.97
N LEU A 66 6.55 6.66 7.31
CA LEU A 66 6.38 6.93 5.88
C LEU A 66 5.67 8.28 5.67
N PRO A 67 5.91 8.99 4.54
CA PRO A 67 5.24 10.24 4.23
C PRO A 67 3.72 10.02 4.09
N ARG A 68 2.93 11.03 4.48
CA ARG A 68 1.49 11.00 4.29
C ARG A 68 1.18 11.05 2.79
N LEU A 69 0.28 10.17 2.34
CA LEU A 69 -0.20 10.19 0.96
C LEU A 69 -1.10 11.40 0.74
N ASP A 70 -0.91 12.08 -0.39
CA ASP A 70 -1.71 13.25 -0.78
C ASP A 70 -2.65 12.93 -1.95
N SER A 71 -2.14 12.26 -3.00
CA SER A 71 -2.92 11.92 -4.18
C SER A 71 -2.34 10.74 -4.95
N LEU A 72 -3.16 10.18 -5.84
CA LEU A 72 -2.81 9.17 -6.82
C LEU A 72 -3.08 9.74 -8.21
N ARG A 73 -2.15 9.60 -9.15
CA ARG A 73 -2.30 10.09 -10.53
C ARG A 73 -1.89 9.02 -11.52
N ALA A 74 -2.34 9.15 -12.76
CA ALA A 74 -1.84 8.33 -13.86
C ALA A 74 -0.33 8.59 -14.05
N GLY A 75 0.43 7.51 -14.20
CA GLY A 75 1.87 7.55 -14.48
C GLY A 75 2.19 7.51 -15.98
N GLY A 76 1.18 7.45 -16.84
CA GLY A 76 1.25 7.41 -18.29
C GLY A 76 -0.13 7.56 -18.89
N ASP A 77 -0.32 7.06 -20.12
CA ASP A 77 -1.59 7.11 -20.81
C ASP A 77 -2.67 6.31 -20.07
N THR A 78 -3.89 6.83 -20.10
CA THR A 78 -5.06 6.19 -19.47
C THR A 78 -5.92 5.40 -20.48
N GLN A 79 -5.53 5.40 -21.73
CA GLN A 79 -6.17 4.64 -22.82
C GLN A 79 -5.13 3.77 -23.51
N ASP A 80 -5.53 2.55 -23.84
CA ASP A 80 -4.71 1.60 -24.58
C ASP A 80 -5.58 0.84 -25.57
N THR A 81 -4.99 0.38 -26.68
CA THR A 81 -5.67 -0.43 -27.67
C THR A 81 -4.88 -1.71 -27.92
N VAL A 82 -5.50 -2.82 -27.61
CA VAL A 82 -4.92 -4.16 -27.77
C VAL A 82 -5.52 -4.84 -28.99
N PHE A 83 -4.68 -5.21 -29.95
CA PHE A 83 -5.10 -6.10 -31.05
C PHE A 83 -5.09 -7.54 -30.55
N VAL A 84 -6.23 -8.21 -30.73
CA VAL A 84 -6.41 -9.58 -30.25
C VAL A 84 -5.46 -10.53 -30.95
N SER A 85 -4.59 -11.15 -30.18
CA SER A 85 -3.57 -12.10 -30.63
C SER A 85 -3.40 -13.22 -29.61
N ALA A 86 -2.46 -14.09 -29.82
CA ALA A 86 -2.16 -15.18 -28.90
C ALA A 86 -1.77 -14.72 -27.47
N ASP A 87 -1.21 -13.52 -27.36
CA ASP A 87 -0.88 -12.89 -26.06
C ASP A 87 -1.50 -11.48 -26.01
N SER A 88 -2.82 -11.44 -25.77
CA SER A 88 -3.60 -10.19 -25.70
C SER A 88 -3.34 -9.47 -24.38
N LEU A 89 -2.15 -8.88 -24.27
CA LEU A 89 -1.66 -8.16 -23.10
C LEU A 89 -1.62 -6.65 -23.38
N SER A 90 -2.20 -5.86 -22.47
CA SER A 90 -2.16 -4.41 -22.57
C SER A 90 -0.75 -3.83 -22.30
N ASP A 91 -0.58 -2.57 -22.65
CA ASP A 91 0.52 -1.77 -22.15
C ASP A 91 0.44 -1.62 -20.61
N SER A 92 1.45 -1.00 -20.04
CA SER A 92 1.57 -0.84 -18.60
C SER A 92 0.64 0.27 -18.09
N LEU A 93 -0.40 -0.10 -17.35
CA LEU A 93 -1.32 0.82 -16.68
C LEU A 93 -0.68 1.26 -15.36
N SER A 94 0.03 2.37 -15.42
CA SER A 94 0.83 2.83 -14.28
C SER A 94 0.17 3.98 -13.54
N VAL A 95 0.30 3.97 -12.22
CA VAL A 95 -0.08 5.07 -11.35
C VAL A 95 1.12 5.52 -10.53
N GLN A 96 1.16 6.81 -10.25
CA GLN A 96 2.14 7.40 -9.35
C GLN A 96 1.45 7.96 -8.12
N ALA A 97 1.94 7.56 -6.96
CA ALA A 97 1.52 8.12 -5.70
C ALA A 97 2.33 9.38 -5.37
N TYR A 98 1.70 10.36 -4.77
CA TYR A 98 2.32 11.59 -4.30
C TYR A 98 2.17 11.74 -2.81
N ALA A 99 3.18 12.30 -2.18
CA ALA A 99 3.19 12.59 -0.75
C ALA A 99 4.05 13.82 -0.45
N LEU A 100 3.61 14.62 0.49
CA LEU A 100 4.43 15.68 1.04
C LEU A 100 5.56 15.08 1.89
N GLY A 101 6.79 15.46 1.62
CA GLY A 101 7.96 15.07 2.42
C GLY A 101 8.73 13.84 1.92
N GLY A 102 8.41 13.31 0.73
CA GLY A 102 9.23 12.25 0.13
C GLY A 102 8.48 11.34 -0.84
N ILE A 103 9.17 10.36 -1.35
CA ILE A 103 8.60 9.37 -2.27
C ILE A 103 7.75 8.37 -1.47
N PRO A 104 6.47 8.19 -1.81
CA PRO A 104 5.59 7.26 -1.11
C PRO A 104 5.80 5.81 -1.60
N GLY A 105 6.95 5.25 -1.33
CA GLY A 105 7.27 3.86 -1.64
C GLY A 105 6.57 2.86 -0.73
N ALA A 106 6.53 1.60 -1.17
CA ALA A 106 5.93 0.47 -0.46
C ALA A 106 4.47 0.71 -0.05
N ARG A 107 3.71 1.43 -0.88
CA ARG A 107 2.27 1.70 -0.67
C ARG A 107 1.43 0.77 -1.51
N ARG A 108 0.40 0.22 -0.90
CA ARG A 108 -0.53 -0.70 -1.55
C ARG A 108 -1.47 0.06 -2.48
N VAL A 109 -1.48 -0.31 -3.75
CA VAL A 109 -2.44 0.09 -4.77
C VAL A 109 -3.31 -1.12 -5.11
N VAL A 110 -4.61 -0.93 -5.18
CA VAL A 110 -5.57 -1.95 -5.57
C VAL A 110 -6.16 -1.56 -6.91
N TYR A 111 -6.12 -2.48 -7.86
CA TYR A 111 -6.71 -2.35 -9.19
C TYR A 111 -7.95 -3.25 -9.27
N ALA A 112 -9.07 -2.68 -9.63
CA ALA A 112 -10.29 -3.41 -9.94
C ALA A 112 -10.63 -3.22 -11.42
N PHE A 113 -11.26 -4.20 -12.06
CA PHE A 113 -11.65 -4.08 -13.45
C PHE A 113 -13.10 -4.50 -13.69
N ALA A 114 -13.65 -4.00 -14.79
CA ALA A 114 -14.93 -4.42 -15.34
C ALA A 114 -14.82 -4.54 -16.87
N THR A 115 -15.48 -5.54 -17.45
CA THR A 115 -15.52 -5.77 -18.92
C THR A 115 -16.79 -5.20 -19.52
N TYR A 116 -16.69 -4.64 -20.72
CA TYR A 116 -17.81 -4.06 -21.47
C TYR A 116 -17.80 -4.54 -22.93
N PRO A 117 -18.93 -5.10 -23.41
CA PRO A 117 -20.01 -5.64 -22.60
C PRO A 117 -19.50 -6.76 -21.67
N ASP A 118 -20.27 -7.09 -20.65
CA ASP A 118 -19.99 -8.26 -19.82
C ASP A 118 -20.33 -9.53 -20.60
N THR A 119 -19.32 -10.06 -21.26
CA THR A 119 -19.44 -11.22 -22.16
C THR A 119 -19.02 -12.54 -21.49
N GLY A 120 -18.64 -12.50 -20.20
CA GLY A 120 -17.99 -13.62 -19.53
C GLY A 120 -16.53 -13.84 -19.98
N ALA A 121 -15.89 -12.82 -20.53
CA ALA A 121 -14.48 -12.84 -20.87
C ALA A 121 -13.61 -13.11 -19.64
N VAL A 122 -12.61 -14.00 -19.79
CA VAL A 122 -11.65 -14.27 -18.70
C VAL A 122 -10.50 -13.27 -18.80
N VAL A 123 -10.56 -12.26 -17.94
CA VAL A 123 -9.56 -11.20 -17.85
C VAL A 123 -8.81 -11.32 -16.54
N THR A 124 -7.50 -11.10 -16.58
CA THR A 124 -6.66 -11.07 -15.38
C THR A 124 -5.76 -9.85 -15.36
N LEU A 125 -5.38 -9.42 -14.16
CA LEU A 125 -4.38 -8.38 -13.95
C LEU A 125 -3.02 -9.02 -13.67
N VAL A 126 -1.99 -8.54 -14.34
CA VAL A 126 -0.61 -9.02 -14.22
C VAL A 126 0.27 -7.91 -13.65
N PRO A 127 1.05 -8.12 -12.59
CA PRO A 127 1.24 -9.40 -11.88
C PRO A 127 0.06 -9.81 -10.99
N ASN A 128 -0.70 -8.87 -10.43
CA ASN A 128 -1.85 -9.10 -9.54
C ASN A 128 -2.75 -7.86 -9.50
N ASP A 129 -3.94 -7.99 -8.90
CA ASP A 129 -4.84 -6.87 -8.61
C ASP A 129 -4.33 -5.91 -7.52
N THR A 130 -3.38 -6.38 -6.73
CA THR A 130 -2.75 -5.61 -5.66
C THR A 130 -1.26 -5.51 -5.87
N VAL A 131 -0.74 -4.29 -6.03
CA VAL A 131 0.68 -4.01 -6.28
C VAL A 131 1.16 -2.95 -5.30
N PHE A 132 2.45 -3.01 -4.94
CA PHE A 132 3.05 -2.00 -4.09
C PHE A 132 3.85 -0.99 -4.92
N THR A 133 3.78 0.29 -4.53
CA THR A 133 4.60 1.33 -5.17
C THR A 133 6.09 1.08 -4.96
N SER A 134 6.87 1.35 -5.99
CA SER A 134 8.34 1.31 -5.91
C SER A 134 8.84 2.30 -4.86
N SER A 135 9.81 1.87 -4.04
CA SER A 135 10.46 2.73 -3.05
C SER A 135 11.30 3.85 -3.68
N ALA A 136 11.74 3.68 -4.92
CA ALA A 136 12.56 4.65 -5.63
C ALA A 136 11.73 5.71 -6.37
N THR A 137 10.54 5.35 -6.88
CA THR A 137 9.77 6.22 -7.78
C THR A 137 8.35 6.52 -7.30
N GLY A 138 7.80 5.72 -6.39
CA GLY A 138 6.40 5.83 -5.98
C GLY A 138 5.40 5.30 -7.02
N ILE A 139 5.87 4.58 -8.06
CA ILE A 139 5.06 4.05 -9.15
C ILE A 139 4.64 2.61 -8.85
N ALA A 140 3.38 2.28 -9.16
CA ALA A 140 2.85 0.94 -9.25
C ALA A 140 2.20 0.75 -10.62
N ALA A 141 2.29 -0.46 -11.18
CA ALA A 141 1.74 -0.74 -12.49
C ALA A 141 1.19 -2.16 -12.60
N VAL A 142 0.16 -2.33 -13.42
CA VAL A 142 -0.39 -3.60 -13.84
C VAL A 142 -0.58 -3.63 -15.35
N ARG A 143 -0.84 -4.81 -15.90
CA ARG A 143 -1.29 -5.01 -17.28
C ARG A 143 -2.56 -5.85 -17.28
N VAL A 144 -3.41 -5.64 -18.24
CA VAL A 144 -4.61 -6.44 -18.47
C VAL A 144 -4.27 -7.55 -19.47
N ARG A 145 -4.59 -8.79 -19.09
CA ARG A 145 -4.45 -9.94 -19.99
C ARG A 145 -5.81 -10.56 -20.24
N LEU A 146 -6.22 -10.64 -21.49
CA LEU A 146 -7.35 -11.44 -21.93
C LEU A 146 -6.86 -12.89 -22.13
N GLN A 147 -7.38 -13.84 -21.35
CA GLN A 147 -6.93 -15.23 -21.41
C GLN A 147 -7.76 -16.07 -22.37
N GLN A 148 -9.06 -16.13 -22.16
CA GLN A 148 -10.00 -16.94 -22.97
C GLN A 148 -11.40 -16.36 -22.92
N GLY A 149 -12.24 -16.75 -23.88
CA GLY A 149 -13.64 -16.38 -23.95
C GLY A 149 -13.94 -15.35 -25.03
N PRO A 150 -15.16 -14.86 -25.08
CA PRO A 150 -15.53 -13.82 -26.03
C PRO A 150 -14.75 -12.54 -25.73
N VAL A 151 -14.31 -11.88 -26.78
CA VAL A 151 -13.54 -10.63 -26.67
C VAL A 151 -14.49 -9.50 -26.28
N PRO A 152 -14.23 -8.78 -25.16
CA PRO A 152 -14.99 -7.59 -24.82
C PRO A 152 -14.56 -6.42 -25.72
N ASP A 153 -15.42 -5.42 -25.88
CA ASP A 153 -15.04 -4.19 -26.60
C ASP A 153 -14.00 -3.40 -25.79
N SER A 154 -14.16 -3.39 -24.46
CA SER A 154 -13.22 -2.73 -23.57
C SER A 154 -13.19 -3.34 -22.18
N VAL A 155 -12.07 -3.09 -21.48
CA VAL A 155 -11.89 -3.35 -20.05
C VAL A 155 -11.57 -2.04 -19.38
N VAL A 156 -12.39 -1.66 -18.39
CA VAL A 156 -12.16 -0.47 -17.56
C VAL A 156 -11.47 -0.91 -16.27
N VAL A 157 -10.29 -0.36 -16.02
CA VAL A 157 -9.49 -0.65 -14.81
C VAL A 157 -9.44 0.57 -13.92
N THR A 158 -9.82 0.42 -12.66
CA THR A 158 -9.79 1.49 -11.66
C THR A 158 -8.71 1.20 -10.62
N ALA A 159 -7.75 2.10 -10.50
CA ALA A 159 -6.71 2.06 -9.48
C ALA A 159 -7.11 2.94 -8.28
N ILE A 160 -7.07 2.38 -7.09
CA ILE A 160 -7.36 3.08 -5.84
C ILE A 160 -6.25 2.84 -4.81
N MET A 161 -6.08 3.81 -3.93
CA MET A 161 -5.20 3.72 -2.78
C MET A 161 -5.93 4.15 -1.51
N ARG A 162 -5.56 3.56 -0.38
CA ARG A 162 -6.15 3.91 0.91
C ARG A 162 -5.08 4.33 1.90
N HIS A 163 -5.44 5.26 2.75
CA HIS A 163 -4.67 5.56 3.96
C HIS A 163 -4.74 4.40 4.95
N VAL A 164 -3.85 4.39 5.93
CA VAL A 164 -3.81 3.36 7.00
C VAL A 164 -5.13 3.26 7.78
N ASN A 165 -5.87 4.37 7.90
CA ASN A 165 -7.18 4.41 8.54
C ASN A 165 -8.33 3.90 7.65
N GLY A 166 -8.03 3.42 6.43
CA GLY A 166 -9.00 2.89 5.47
C GLY A 166 -9.68 3.94 4.58
N THR A 167 -9.50 5.25 4.83
CA THR A 167 -10.05 6.30 3.96
C THR A 167 -9.36 6.27 2.59
N LEU A 168 -10.10 6.61 1.54
CA LEU A 168 -9.54 6.72 0.19
C LEU A 168 -8.55 7.88 0.12
N VAL A 169 -7.43 7.64 -0.57
CA VAL A 169 -6.56 8.71 -1.05
C VAL A 169 -7.29 9.41 -2.19
N PRO A 170 -7.26 10.74 -2.26
CA PRO A 170 -7.85 11.47 -3.39
C PRO A 170 -7.33 11.01 -4.76
N ASP A 171 -8.16 11.19 -5.78
CA ASP A 171 -7.85 10.96 -7.19
C ASP A 171 -7.61 9.48 -7.55
N SER A 172 -8.70 8.67 -7.51
CA SER A 172 -8.67 7.36 -8.19
C SER A 172 -8.38 7.53 -9.68
N VAL A 173 -7.59 6.61 -10.25
CA VAL A 173 -7.23 6.63 -11.66
C VAL A 173 -8.02 5.56 -12.40
N VAL A 174 -8.61 5.94 -13.54
CA VAL A 174 -9.36 5.04 -14.40
C VAL A 174 -8.61 4.89 -15.72
N PHE A 175 -8.41 3.65 -16.15
CA PHE A 175 -7.83 3.27 -17.44
C PHE A 175 -8.89 2.57 -18.28
N VAL A 176 -8.81 2.74 -19.59
CA VAL A 176 -9.64 2.05 -20.57
C VAL A 176 -8.74 1.30 -21.54
N VAL A 177 -8.92 0.00 -21.62
CA VAL A 177 -8.22 -0.88 -22.57
C VAL A 177 -9.24 -1.35 -23.60
N GLU A 178 -9.11 -0.89 -24.84
CA GLU A 178 -9.96 -1.30 -25.96
C GLU A 178 -9.37 -2.55 -26.63
N TYR A 179 -10.22 -3.52 -26.97
CA TYR A 179 -9.82 -4.70 -27.73
C TYR A 179 -10.35 -4.60 -29.17
N ARG A 180 -9.46 -4.83 -30.11
CA ARG A 180 -9.78 -4.83 -31.55
C ARG A 180 -9.36 -6.15 -32.19
N PRO A 181 -10.20 -6.70 -33.10
CA PRO A 181 -9.89 -7.92 -33.84
C PRO A 181 -8.68 -7.76 -34.78
#